data_fcf6f30572f8575999e4d2a5254bf672
#
_entry.id   fcf6f30572f8575999e4d2a5254bf672
#
_cell.length_a   1.000
_cell.length_b   1.000
_cell.length_c   1.000
_cell.angle_alpha   90.00
_cell.angle_beta   90.00
_cell.angle_gamma   90.00
#
_symmetry.space_group_name_H-M   'P 1'
#
loop_
_entity.id
_entity.type
_entity.pdbx_description
1 polymer ?
#
loop_
_entity_poly.entity_id
_entity_poly.type
_entity_poly.pdbx_seq_one_letter_code
_entity_poly.pdbx_strand_id
1 'polypeptide(L)'
;LRDIGFLDAARSGQITFAVFHILGSSIASLDEIAETANYMVGAKYFLVKNFINNTSFFEWDQATYNSYFHRIKDATELTIPKLNEMAFEQVEVASVPFLKFVANKGPHDEAANYSFVLRGYVRHWLANVWSEFDRIKLTDIVGSTKPAAPRPTGEK
;
A
#
# COMPACT_ATOMS: atom_id res chain seq x y z
N LEU A 1 0.96 -14.31 -14.28
CA LEU A 1 1.25 -14.85 -12.93
C LEU A 1 0.89 -16.34 -12.82
N ARG A 2 -0.19 -16.83 -13.50
CA ARG A 2 -0.56 -18.26 -13.48
C ARG A 2 0.51 -19.18 -14.02
N ASP A 3 1.27 -18.74 -15.03
CA ASP A 3 2.15 -19.60 -15.84
C ASP A 3 3.60 -19.70 -15.31
N ILE A 4 3.94 -19.07 -14.21
CA ILE A 4 5.32 -18.98 -13.72
C ILE A 4 5.58 -19.65 -12.36
N GLY A 5 4.69 -20.53 -11.91
CA GLY A 5 4.89 -21.26 -10.65
C GLY A 5 4.92 -20.40 -9.38
N PHE A 6 4.61 -19.10 -9.47
CA PHE A 6 4.61 -18.18 -8.35
C PHE A 6 3.62 -18.57 -7.26
N LEU A 7 2.43 -19.01 -7.67
CA LEU A 7 1.39 -19.45 -6.74
C LEU A 7 1.79 -20.72 -5.99
N ASP A 8 2.51 -21.62 -6.65
CA ASP A 8 2.99 -22.83 -6.02
C ASP A 8 4.12 -22.55 -5.02
N ALA A 9 5.00 -21.59 -5.33
CA ALA A 9 6.04 -21.11 -4.42
C ALA A 9 5.44 -20.41 -3.19
N ALA A 10 4.34 -19.66 -3.35
CA ALA A 10 3.61 -19.06 -2.23
C ALA A 10 2.94 -20.13 -1.37
N ARG A 11 2.26 -21.09 -1.97
CA ARG A 11 1.57 -22.18 -1.26
C ARG A 11 2.54 -23.09 -0.51
N SER A 12 3.75 -23.30 -1.03
CA SER A 12 4.81 -24.07 -0.37
C SER A 12 5.54 -23.30 0.74
N GLY A 13 5.19 -22.02 0.95
CA GLY A 13 5.83 -21.15 1.95
C GLY A 13 7.26 -20.72 1.61
N GLN A 14 7.70 -20.94 0.38
CA GLN A 14 9.02 -20.49 -0.10
C GLN A 14 9.08 -18.98 -0.32
N ILE A 15 7.93 -18.38 -0.67
CA ILE A 15 7.80 -16.94 -0.90
C ILE A 15 6.54 -16.46 -0.18
N THR A 16 6.65 -15.34 0.54
CA THR A 16 5.49 -14.65 1.11
C THR A 16 5.06 -13.53 0.17
N PHE A 17 3.82 -13.56 -0.28
CA PHE A 17 3.22 -12.48 -1.07
C PHE A 17 2.36 -11.60 -0.19
N ALA A 18 2.51 -10.29 -0.37
CA ALA A 18 1.57 -9.28 0.09
C ALA A 18 0.92 -8.63 -1.14
N VAL A 19 -0.40 -8.71 -1.24
CA VAL A 19 -1.18 -8.10 -2.32
C VAL A 19 -1.86 -6.85 -1.78
N PHE A 20 -1.51 -5.69 -2.32
CA PHE A 20 -2.17 -4.43 -2.03
C PHE A 20 -3.12 -4.10 -3.18
N HIS A 21 -4.41 -4.25 -2.93
CA HIS A 21 -5.41 -3.89 -3.90
C HIS A 21 -5.96 -2.50 -3.60
N ILE A 22 -5.64 -1.54 -4.47
CA ILE A 22 -6.04 -0.15 -4.31
C ILE A 22 -7.46 0.01 -4.84
N LEU A 23 -8.37 0.36 -3.94
CA LEU A 23 -9.75 0.62 -4.26
C LEU A 23 -9.91 2.05 -4.77
N GLY A 24 -10.42 2.17 -5.98
CA GLY A 24 -10.91 3.43 -6.52
C GLY A 24 -12.31 3.78 -5.99
N SER A 25 -12.88 4.85 -6.54
CA SER A 25 -14.22 5.33 -6.18
C SER A 25 -15.36 4.60 -6.92
N SER A 26 -15.09 3.53 -7.65
CA SER A 26 -16.10 2.80 -8.43
C SER A 26 -16.31 1.37 -7.92
N ILE A 27 -17.57 0.92 -7.98
CA ILE A 27 -17.96 -0.46 -7.63
C ILE A 27 -17.26 -1.50 -8.53
N ALA A 28 -16.97 -1.15 -9.78
CA ALA A 28 -16.29 -2.04 -10.72
C ALA A 28 -14.93 -2.53 -10.21
N SER A 29 -14.24 -1.74 -9.40
CA SER A 29 -12.98 -2.15 -8.79
C SER A 29 -13.14 -3.26 -7.75
N LEU A 30 -14.33 -3.44 -7.17
CA LEU A 30 -14.59 -4.51 -6.19
C LEU A 30 -14.81 -5.88 -6.85
N ASP A 31 -15.45 -5.92 -8.01
CA ASP A 31 -15.66 -7.18 -8.74
C ASP A 31 -14.31 -7.78 -9.18
N GLU A 32 -13.42 -6.92 -9.68
CA GLU A 32 -12.06 -7.32 -10.09
C GLU A 32 -11.24 -7.85 -8.91
N ILE A 33 -11.45 -7.29 -7.71
CA ILE A 33 -10.82 -7.76 -6.48
C ILE A 33 -11.32 -9.14 -6.11
N ALA A 34 -12.62 -9.36 -6.11
CA ALA A 34 -13.21 -10.64 -5.72
C ALA A 34 -12.73 -11.77 -6.63
N GLU A 35 -12.58 -11.52 -7.93
CA GLU A 35 -12.00 -12.47 -8.87
C GLU A 35 -10.52 -12.73 -8.57
N THR A 36 -9.73 -11.67 -8.35
CA THR A 36 -8.29 -11.79 -8.11
C THR A 36 -7.99 -12.51 -6.80
N ALA A 37 -8.75 -12.24 -5.73
CA ALA A 37 -8.57 -12.85 -4.42
C ALA A 37 -8.69 -14.37 -4.45
N ASN A 38 -9.58 -14.91 -5.29
CA ASN A 38 -9.76 -16.35 -5.45
C ASN A 38 -8.51 -17.08 -6.00
N TYR A 39 -7.65 -16.36 -6.72
CA TYR A 39 -6.42 -16.93 -7.29
C TYR A 39 -5.21 -16.76 -6.38
N MET A 40 -5.27 -15.85 -5.41
CA MET A 40 -4.14 -15.50 -4.53
C MET A 40 -4.19 -16.23 -3.18
N VAL A 41 -4.62 -17.47 -3.19
CA VAL A 41 -4.67 -18.30 -1.97
C VAL A 41 -3.27 -18.44 -1.37
N GLY A 42 -3.13 -18.04 -0.09
CA GLY A 42 -1.85 -18.08 0.63
C GLY A 42 -1.12 -16.73 0.66
N ALA A 43 -1.56 -15.72 -0.09
CA ALA A 43 -1.04 -14.36 0.01
C ALA A 43 -1.69 -13.61 1.19
N LYS A 44 -0.94 -12.68 1.79
CA LYS A 44 -1.53 -11.67 2.69
C LYS A 44 -2.20 -10.61 1.85
N TYR A 45 -3.49 -10.38 2.08
CA TYR A 45 -4.31 -9.51 1.25
C TYR A 45 -4.67 -8.21 1.99
N PHE A 46 -4.38 -7.08 1.35
CA PHE A 46 -4.67 -5.75 1.87
C PHE A 46 -5.59 -5.00 0.91
N LEU A 47 -6.72 -4.53 1.42
CA LEU A 47 -7.62 -3.64 0.70
C LEU A 47 -7.30 -2.21 1.09
N VAL A 48 -6.79 -1.44 0.12
CA VAL A 48 -6.38 -0.05 0.31
C VAL A 48 -7.51 0.88 -0.09
N LYS A 49 -8.19 1.46 0.89
CA LYS A 49 -9.15 2.55 0.68
C LYS A 49 -8.40 3.83 0.35
N ASN A 50 -8.36 4.19 -0.91
CA ASN A 50 -7.68 5.40 -1.35
C ASN A 50 -8.68 6.56 -1.48
N PHE A 51 -8.67 7.48 -0.51
CA PHE A 51 -9.55 8.64 -0.48
C PHE A 51 -9.02 9.76 -1.39
N ILE A 52 -9.23 9.61 -2.70
CA ILE A 52 -8.86 10.65 -3.68
C ILE A 52 -9.84 11.83 -3.61
N ASN A 53 -11.14 11.54 -3.39
CA ASN A 53 -12.20 12.53 -3.28
C ASN A 53 -12.77 12.59 -1.87
N ASN A 54 -13.45 13.71 -1.52
CA ASN A 54 -14.10 13.88 -0.22
C ASN A 54 -15.26 12.92 0.02
N THR A 55 -15.88 12.43 -1.06
CA THR A 55 -16.94 11.42 -1.03
C THR A 55 -16.44 10.19 -1.76
N SER A 56 -16.17 9.13 -1.02
CA SER A 56 -15.92 7.81 -1.59
C SER A 56 -17.14 6.92 -1.36
N PHE A 57 -17.38 5.94 -2.21
CA PHE A 57 -18.47 5.00 -1.99
C PHE A 57 -18.30 4.19 -0.69
N PHE A 58 -17.12 4.13 -0.11
CA PHE A 58 -16.87 3.55 1.21
C PHE A 58 -17.65 4.21 2.33
N GLU A 59 -18.02 5.48 2.18
CA GLU A 59 -18.74 6.26 3.19
C GLU A 59 -20.25 6.21 2.98
N TRP A 60 -20.71 6.28 1.73
CA TRP A 60 -22.13 6.35 1.41
C TRP A 60 -22.76 5.00 1.05
N ASP A 61 -21.97 3.99 0.70
CA ASP A 61 -22.45 2.63 0.45
C ASP A 61 -21.65 1.57 1.21
N GLN A 62 -21.60 1.73 2.52
CA GLN A 62 -20.92 0.81 3.42
C GLN A 62 -21.48 -0.62 3.35
N ALA A 63 -22.79 -0.76 3.11
CA ALA A 63 -23.41 -2.08 3.04
C ALA A 63 -22.90 -2.87 1.84
N THR A 64 -22.81 -2.24 0.67
CA THR A 64 -22.24 -2.83 -0.54
C THR A 64 -20.77 -3.16 -0.33
N TYR A 65 -19.97 -2.20 0.17
CA TYR A 65 -18.55 -2.43 0.45
C TYR A 65 -18.35 -3.62 1.38
N ASN A 66 -19.04 -3.67 2.50
CA ASN A 66 -18.90 -4.76 3.48
C ASN A 66 -19.30 -6.11 2.89
N SER A 67 -20.29 -6.16 2.02
CA SER A 67 -20.69 -7.41 1.35
C SER A 67 -19.57 -7.99 0.48
N TYR A 68 -18.77 -7.14 -0.15
CA TYR A 68 -17.59 -7.55 -0.92
C TYR A 68 -16.40 -7.88 -0.03
N PHE A 69 -16.14 -7.07 0.99
CA PHE A 69 -15.04 -7.28 1.92
C PHE A 69 -15.10 -8.64 2.60
N HIS A 70 -16.29 -9.06 3.05
CA HIS A 70 -16.50 -10.36 3.69
C HIS A 70 -16.30 -11.55 2.75
N ARG A 71 -16.29 -11.36 1.44
CA ARG A 71 -15.98 -12.42 0.47
C ARG A 71 -14.48 -12.71 0.38
N ILE A 72 -13.64 -11.77 0.81
CA ILE A 72 -12.20 -11.91 0.76
C ILE A 72 -11.73 -12.36 2.13
N LYS A 73 -11.49 -13.65 2.26
CA LYS A 73 -11.03 -14.24 3.50
C LYS A 73 -9.67 -13.67 3.91
N ASP A 74 -9.54 -13.29 5.18
CA ASP A 74 -8.29 -12.80 5.79
C ASP A 74 -7.74 -11.49 5.18
N ALA A 75 -8.58 -10.68 4.52
CA ALA A 75 -8.19 -9.36 4.06
C ALA A 75 -8.07 -8.36 5.22
N THR A 76 -7.07 -7.50 5.14
CA THR A 76 -6.87 -6.39 6.07
C THR A 76 -7.15 -5.08 5.35
N GLU A 77 -7.98 -4.22 5.92
CA GLU A 77 -8.21 -2.87 5.39
C GLU A 77 -7.05 -1.93 5.73
N LEU A 78 -6.75 -1.04 4.80
CA LEU A 78 -5.76 0.02 4.93
C LEU A 78 -6.33 1.30 4.33
N THR A 79 -6.20 2.41 5.02
CA THR A 79 -6.74 3.69 4.58
C THR A 79 -5.63 4.65 4.19
N ILE A 80 -5.69 5.17 2.96
CA ILE A 80 -4.84 6.27 2.51
C ILE A 80 -5.69 7.54 2.48
N PRO A 81 -5.49 8.49 3.41
CA PRO A 81 -6.28 9.71 3.46
C PRO A 81 -5.99 10.61 2.26
N LYS A 82 -6.94 11.48 1.93
CA LYS A 82 -6.75 12.48 0.88
C LYS A 82 -5.62 13.45 1.25
N LEU A 83 -4.67 13.63 0.35
CA LEU A 83 -3.71 14.72 0.45
C LEU A 83 -4.38 16.03 0.04
N ASN A 84 -4.01 17.13 0.68
CA ASN A 84 -4.44 18.47 0.28
C ASN A 84 -4.07 18.73 -1.19
N GLU A 85 -5.03 19.19 -1.99
CA GLU A 85 -4.86 19.37 -3.45
C GLU A 85 -3.72 20.29 -3.82
N MET A 86 -3.63 21.47 -3.16
CA MET A 86 -2.54 22.42 -3.43
C MET A 86 -1.17 21.84 -3.05
N ALA A 87 -1.11 21.04 -1.99
CA ALA A 87 0.13 20.38 -1.60
C ALA A 87 0.53 19.30 -2.61
N PHE A 88 -0.43 18.53 -3.11
CA PHE A 88 -0.22 17.54 -4.15
C PHE A 88 0.29 18.19 -5.45
N GLU A 89 -0.40 19.22 -5.95
CA GLU A 89 0.01 19.97 -7.15
C GLU A 89 1.43 20.53 -7.02
N GLN A 90 1.78 21.05 -5.84
CA GLN A 90 3.14 21.60 -5.67
C GLN A 90 4.21 20.50 -5.67
N VAL A 91 3.92 19.32 -5.13
CA VAL A 91 4.84 18.16 -5.21
C VAL A 91 5.00 17.69 -6.65
N GLU A 92 3.92 17.62 -7.43
CA GLU A 92 3.97 17.25 -8.85
C GLU A 92 4.81 18.25 -9.66
N VAL A 93 4.55 19.54 -9.50
CA VAL A 93 5.33 20.61 -10.17
C VAL A 93 6.80 20.55 -9.77
N ALA A 94 7.10 20.31 -8.50
CA ALA A 94 8.47 20.16 -8.02
C ALA A 94 9.16 18.89 -8.56
N SER A 95 8.39 17.91 -9.00
CA SER A 95 8.88 16.61 -9.52
C SER A 95 9.90 15.93 -8.60
N VAL A 96 9.63 15.94 -7.29
CA VAL A 96 10.49 15.32 -6.27
C VAL A 96 9.69 14.33 -5.41
N PRO A 97 10.34 13.31 -4.83
CA PRO A 97 9.70 12.46 -3.84
C PRO A 97 9.15 13.26 -2.65
N PHE A 98 8.04 12.81 -2.08
CA PHE A 98 7.40 13.46 -0.92
C PHE A 98 8.39 13.78 0.22
N LEU A 99 9.32 12.89 0.52
CA LEU A 99 10.31 13.10 1.58
C LEU A 99 11.29 14.25 1.25
N LYS A 100 11.71 14.38 -0.01
CA LYS A 100 12.54 15.52 -0.46
C LYS A 100 11.75 16.83 -0.37
N PHE A 101 10.48 16.81 -0.79
CA PHE A 101 9.60 17.96 -0.68
C PHE A 101 9.48 18.44 0.77
N VAL A 102 9.17 17.53 1.70
CA VAL A 102 9.08 17.83 3.14
C VAL A 102 10.41 18.35 3.69
N ALA A 103 11.53 17.79 3.24
CA ALA A 103 12.87 18.24 3.64
C ALA A 103 13.31 19.56 2.98
N ASN A 104 12.48 20.16 2.12
CA ASN A 104 12.78 21.38 1.36
C ASN A 104 13.98 21.22 0.44
N LYS A 105 14.05 20.08 -0.27
CA LYS A 105 15.13 19.72 -1.17
C LYS A 105 14.65 19.54 -2.60
N GLY A 106 15.41 20.01 -3.55
CA GLY A 106 15.18 19.83 -4.98
C GLY A 106 15.61 18.44 -5.47
N PRO A 107 15.50 18.20 -6.80
CA PRO A 107 15.79 16.89 -7.41
C PRO A 107 17.21 16.39 -7.12
N HIS A 108 18.19 17.27 -7.06
CA HIS A 108 19.61 16.96 -6.83
C HIS A 108 20.07 17.23 -5.38
N ASP A 109 19.13 17.22 -4.41
CA ASP A 109 19.35 17.51 -3.00
C ASP A 109 19.78 18.95 -2.66
N GLU A 110 19.74 19.87 -3.62
CA GLU A 110 19.92 21.31 -3.40
C GLU A 110 18.80 21.88 -2.53
N ALA A 111 19.09 23.03 -1.89
CA ALA A 111 18.08 23.75 -1.13
C ALA A 111 16.97 24.26 -2.07
N ALA A 112 15.74 23.98 -1.73
CA ALA A 112 14.56 24.45 -2.45
C ALA A 112 13.83 25.54 -1.64
N ASN A 113 12.80 26.13 -2.23
CA ASN A 113 11.97 27.13 -1.57
C ASN A 113 10.48 26.76 -1.66
N TYR A 114 10.14 25.58 -1.15
CA TYR A 114 8.75 25.14 -1.10
C TYR A 114 7.99 25.77 0.05
N SER A 115 6.69 26.00 -0.14
CA SER A 115 5.82 26.55 0.90
C SER A 115 5.92 25.75 2.21
N PHE A 116 6.21 26.42 3.31
CA PHE A 116 6.25 25.81 4.64
C PHE A 116 4.92 25.15 5.02
N VAL A 117 3.80 25.81 4.68
CA VAL A 117 2.45 25.33 4.97
C VAL A 117 2.16 24.05 4.19
N LEU A 118 2.46 24.03 2.88
CA LEU A 118 2.20 22.87 2.03
C LEU A 118 3.11 21.69 2.40
N ARG A 119 4.36 21.95 2.78
CA ARG A 119 5.24 20.92 3.36
C ARG A 119 4.67 20.34 4.66
N GLY A 120 4.02 21.17 5.46
CA GLY A 120 3.30 20.74 6.66
C GLY A 120 2.17 19.76 6.36
N TYR A 121 1.34 20.06 5.34
CA TYR A 121 0.28 19.13 4.90
C TYR A 121 0.84 17.80 4.42
N VAL A 122 1.90 17.82 3.60
CA VAL A 122 2.54 16.58 3.12
C VAL A 122 3.13 15.78 4.28
N ARG A 123 3.78 16.43 5.24
CA ARG A 123 4.34 15.76 6.43
C ARG A 123 3.27 15.06 7.24
N HIS A 124 2.15 15.76 7.50
CA HIS A 124 1.04 15.19 8.26
C HIS A 124 0.41 14.01 7.52
N TRP A 125 0.19 14.15 6.21
CA TRP A 125 -0.32 13.08 5.37
C TRP A 125 0.58 11.84 5.40
N LEU A 126 1.90 12.00 5.23
CA LEU A 126 2.86 10.92 5.34
C LEU A 126 2.82 10.23 6.71
N ALA A 127 2.71 11.01 7.79
CA ALA A 127 2.60 10.44 9.14
C ALA A 127 1.38 9.54 9.28
N ASN A 128 0.23 9.94 8.71
CA ASN A 128 -0.99 9.13 8.72
C ASN A 128 -0.82 7.85 7.89
N VAL A 129 -0.21 7.93 6.71
CA VAL A 129 0.07 6.76 5.86
C VAL A 129 1.00 5.78 6.57
N TRP A 130 2.07 6.28 7.20
CA TRP A 130 2.99 5.44 7.97
C TRP A 130 2.31 4.79 9.17
N SER A 131 1.44 5.52 9.88
CA SER A 131 0.64 4.98 10.98
C SER A 131 -0.23 3.80 10.54
N GLU A 132 -0.81 3.86 9.34
CA GLU A 132 -1.56 2.74 8.78
C GLU A 132 -0.66 1.54 8.46
N PHE A 133 0.53 1.76 7.92
CA PHE A 133 1.51 0.69 7.67
C PHE A 133 2.01 0.04 8.97
N ASP A 134 2.22 0.83 10.02
CA ASP A 134 2.59 0.32 11.34
C ASP A 134 1.44 -0.51 11.96
N ARG A 135 0.20 -0.05 11.80
CA ARG A 135 -0.99 -0.76 12.29
C ARG A 135 -1.11 -2.16 11.69
N ILE A 136 -0.83 -2.32 10.40
CA ILE A 136 -0.85 -3.62 9.71
C ILE A 136 0.46 -4.41 9.86
N LYS A 137 1.43 -3.87 10.59
CA LYS A 137 2.77 -4.47 10.79
C LYS A 137 3.47 -4.83 9.47
N LEU A 138 3.44 -3.89 8.52
CA LEU A 138 4.01 -4.11 7.19
C LEU A 138 5.49 -4.49 7.25
N THR A 139 6.26 -3.92 8.16
CA THR A 139 7.68 -4.23 8.38
C THR A 139 7.91 -5.70 8.73
N ASP A 140 7.01 -6.31 9.51
CA ASP A 140 7.11 -7.73 9.87
C ASP A 140 6.83 -8.65 8.67
N ILE A 141 6.04 -8.14 7.71
CA ILE A 141 5.69 -8.88 6.49
C ILE A 141 6.85 -8.81 5.48
N VAL A 142 7.41 -7.62 5.28
CA VAL A 142 8.47 -7.35 4.30
C VAL A 142 9.86 -7.64 4.85
N GLY A 143 10.07 -7.44 6.16
CA GLY A 143 11.36 -7.56 6.83
C GLY A 143 11.72 -8.96 7.33
N SER A 144 10.83 -9.95 7.24
CA SER A 144 11.09 -11.30 7.73
C SER A 144 11.93 -12.15 6.74
N THR A 145 12.94 -11.57 6.13
CA THR A 145 14.05 -12.37 5.61
C THR A 145 14.87 -12.84 6.79
N LYS A 146 14.40 -13.90 7.45
CA LYS A 146 15.28 -14.70 8.31
C LYS A 146 16.50 -15.05 7.47
N PRO A 147 17.73 -14.72 7.88
CA PRO A 147 18.92 -15.16 7.14
C PRO A 147 18.80 -16.66 6.95
N ALA A 148 18.93 -17.14 5.72
CA ALA A 148 18.94 -18.58 5.46
C ALA A 148 19.99 -19.21 6.38
N ALA A 149 19.58 -20.19 7.19
CA ALA A 149 20.51 -20.94 8.02
C ALA A 149 21.65 -21.44 7.13
N PRO A 150 22.93 -21.30 7.55
CA PRO A 150 24.05 -21.76 6.77
C PRO A 150 23.83 -23.25 6.45
N ARG A 151 23.93 -23.60 5.17
CA ARG A 151 23.86 -25.00 4.76
C ARG A 151 24.95 -25.77 5.50
N PRO A 152 24.65 -26.91 6.12
CA PRO A 152 25.68 -27.73 6.70
C PRO A 152 26.68 -28.08 5.60
N THR A 153 27.91 -27.62 5.76
CA THR A 153 29.04 -28.05 4.93
C THR A 153 29.20 -29.53 5.18
N GLY A 154 28.83 -30.33 4.18
CA GLY A 154 29.06 -31.77 4.21
C GLY A 154 30.57 -32.04 4.35
N GLU A 155 30.91 -32.58 5.49
CA GLU A 155 32.22 -33.26 5.64
C GLU A 155 32.26 -34.46 4.70
N LYS A 156 33.39 -34.54 4.02
CA LYS A 156 33.76 -35.67 3.21
C LYS A 156 34.18 -36.87 4.10
#